data_674d1c04293df6931ed1270f8c960b47
#
_entry.id   674d1c04293df6931ed1270f8c960b47
#
_cell.length_a   1.000
_cell.length_b   1.000
_cell.length_c   1.000
_cell.angle_alpha   90.00
_cell.angle_beta   90.00
_cell.angle_gamma   90.00
#
_symmetry.space_group_name_H-M   'P 1'
#
loop_
_entity.id
_entity.type
_entity.pdbx_description
1 polymer ?
#
loop_
_entity_poly.entity_id
_entity_poly.type
_entity_poly.pdbx_seq_one_letter_code
_entity_poly.pdbx_strand_id
1 'polypeptide(L)'
;MLETISVKNIALIDELSLDFNAHLNVLSGETGAGKSVLIGALSFLLGGKVTADIIRTGASEAAVSGTFYLANTHPEAAAWLDERGIEPENNRILLRRTLKENGRGGIWIQDTQVSRAELEEFTSFLVDIHGQHDHQSLFKTAEHRRFLDSYAGILDEVHAFSLLYTRLAEIKAKLETIGHSEKERTERADYLAFVIDEIDNARLQPDEDEVLEAEETKLCQYEKLYEQVETLQNLCTQEQGIVPQLKKLQHISDSVTAIDPTVQEYAERIENAYYEMQDIGEFFSSYLSKLVFDPDRLEQVQERLSLINKLKKKYGATIKDILSYREDAQAELDSLGESEQDKTTLEKEIPALEAKLFAAGTALSQKRKAAAAELQRKIQDTLTRLGMPKVVFTVQVTAAEPNGNKQTAGLYGFDSVEFLISTNPGEPVKPLNKIASGGELSRVMLALKTVLTAADEADTLVFDEIDTGIGGEVARTVAEHLKGLAGNKQILCITHLAVIAAAADTHIKILKIQSEHTSRTSAKTIEGDTRIEEIARMLAGDEVSTASRIHAKELLSKYRSIG
;
A
#
# COMPACT_ATOMS: atom_id res chain seq x y z
N MET A 1 0.40 -2.78 -12.60
CA MET A 1 0.36 -1.41 -13.19
C MET A 1 -0.99 -0.75 -12.94
N LEU A 2 -1.02 0.52 -12.54
CA LEU A 2 -2.26 1.30 -12.36
C LEU A 2 -2.83 1.71 -13.73
N GLU A 3 -4.02 1.23 -14.08
CA GLU A 3 -4.68 1.62 -15.34
C GLU A 3 -5.56 2.86 -15.16
N THR A 4 -6.37 2.89 -14.10
CA THR A 4 -7.29 4.00 -13.84
C THR A 4 -7.33 4.37 -12.37
N ILE A 5 -7.58 5.64 -12.07
CA ILE A 5 -7.94 6.11 -10.74
C ILE A 5 -9.19 6.99 -10.82
N SER A 6 -10.14 6.75 -9.94
CA SER A 6 -11.31 7.60 -9.76
C SER A 6 -11.33 8.14 -8.34
N VAL A 7 -11.45 9.45 -8.22
CA VAL A 7 -11.41 10.19 -6.95
C VAL A 7 -12.70 10.98 -6.81
N LYS A 8 -13.37 10.88 -5.67
CA LYS A 8 -14.61 11.59 -5.38
C LYS A 8 -14.55 12.24 -4.01
N ASN A 9 -14.89 13.52 -3.96
CA ASN A 9 -15.02 14.31 -2.72
C ASN A 9 -13.73 14.37 -1.87
N ILE A 10 -12.56 14.54 -2.49
CA ILE A 10 -11.29 14.72 -1.77
C ILE A 10 -10.78 16.15 -1.94
N ALA A 11 -10.66 16.88 -0.87
CA ALA A 11 -10.17 18.26 -0.82
C ALA A 11 -10.78 19.14 -1.92
N LEU A 12 -10.01 19.55 -2.93
CA LEU A 12 -10.49 20.36 -4.05
C LEU A 12 -11.10 19.53 -5.19
N ILE A 13 -11.01 18.20 -5.14
CA ILE A 13 -11.54 17.31 -6.16
C ILE A 13 -12.99 16.96 -5.80
N ASP A 14 -13.92 17.32 -6.67
CA ASP A 14 -15.32 16.91 -6.61
C ASP A 14 -15.47 15.48 -7.18
N GLU A 15 -15.17 15.34 -8.46
CA GLU A 15 -15.09 14.06 -9.15
C GLU A 15 -14.01 14.14 -10.23
N LEU A 16 -13.14 13.14 -10.26
CA LEU A 16 -12.04 13.05 -11.21
C LEU A 16 -11.77 11.60 -11.57
N SER A 17 -11.69 11.31 -12.86
CA SER A 17 -11.23 10.01 -13.35
C SER A 17 -10.05 10.22 -14.29
N LEU A 18 -9.00 9.41 -14.14
CA LEU A 18 -7.78 9.47 -14.94
C LEU A 18 -7.38 8.08 -15.39
N ASP A 19 -6.96 8.00 -16.65
CA ASP A 19 -6.36 6.81 -17.24
C ASP A 19 -4.85 7.02 -17.35
N PHE A 20 -4.08 5.97 -17.05
CA PHE A 20 -2.63 5.96 -17.12
C PHE A 20 -2.14 4.94 -18.12
N ASN A 21 -1.07 5.27 -18.81
CA ASN A 21 -0.38 4.36 -19.70
C ASN A 21 0.78 3.61 -18.99
N ALA A 22 1.26 2.55 -19.62
CA ALA A 22 2.25 1.64 -19.04
C ALA A 22 3.63 2.25 -18.78
N HIS A 23 3.96 3.39 -19.42
CA HIS A 23 5.29 4.00 -19.37
C HIS A 23 5.32 5.25 -18.49
N LEU A 24 5.99 6.31 -18.96
CA LEU A 24 6.14 7.56 -18.21
C LEU A 24 4.90 8.45 -18.33
N ASN A 25 4.15 8.54 -17.24
CA ASN A 25 3.04 9.46 -17.07
C ASN A 25 3.51 10.68 -16.28
N VAL A 26 3.37 11.86 -16.82
CA VAL A 26 3.72 13.10 -16.13
C VAL A 26 2.49 13.93 -15.86
N LEU A 27 2.39 14.40 -14.62
CA LEU A 27 1.35 15.29 -14.15
C LEU A 27 1.94 16.70 -13.99
N SER A 28 1.46 17.65 -14.80
CA SER A 28 1.81 19.06 -14.69
C SER A 28 0.62 19.90 -14.23
N GLY A 29 0.89 21.12 -13.80
CA GLY A 29 -0.14 22.08 -13.37
C GLY A 29 0.44 23.11 -12.41
N GLU A 30 -0.32 24.15 -12.09
CA GLU A 30 0.08 25.19 -11.15
C GLU A 30 0.27 24.66 -9.73
N THR A 31 1.12 25.35 -8.95
CA THR A 31 1.24 25.08 -7.50
C THR A 31 -0.10 25.33 -6.82
N GLY A 32 -0.58 24.33 -6.06
CA GLY A 32 -1.91 24.38 -5.43
C GLY A 32 -3.09 23.96 -6.34
N ALA A 33 -2.84 23.51 -7.59
CA ALA A 33 -3.89 23.03 -8.50
C ALA A 33 -4.44 21.63 -8.15
N GLY A 34 -3.92 20.99 -7.12
CA GLY A 34 -4.40 19.66 -6.70
C GLY A 34 -3.46 18.50 -6.99
N LYS A 35 -2.20 18.75 -7.42
CA LYS A 35 -1.20 17.69 -7.65
C LYS A 35 -0.96 16.86 -6.39
N SER A 36 -0.67 17.50 -5.26
CA SER A 36 -0.48 16.83 -3.97
C SER A 36 -1.77 16.17 -3.45
N VAL A 37 -2.94 16.72 -3.83
CA VAL A 37 -4.24 16.11 -3.50
C VAL A 37 -4.41 14.76 -4.22
N LEU A 38 -3.95 14.66 -5.48
CA LEU A 38 -4.01 13.40 -6.22
C LEU A 38 -3.06 12.35 -5.63
N ILE A 39 -1.84 12.75 -5.22
CA ILE A 39 -0.94 11.84 -4.48
C ILE A 39 -1.56 11.42 -3.15
N GLY A 40 -2.17 12.35 -2.42
CA GLY A 40 -2.89 12.03 -1.19
C GLY A 40 -4.04 11.05 -1.42
N ALA A 41 -4.78 11.20 -2.53
CA ALA A 41 -5.84 10.28 -2.92
C ALA A 41 -5.28 8.89 -3.29
N LEU A 42 -4.14 8.84 -4.01
CA LEU A 42 -3.46 7.59 -4.32
C LEU A 42 -2.92 6.93 -3.04
N SER A 43 -2.26 7.68 -2.17
CA SER A 43 -1.80 7.16 -0.87
C SER A 43 -2.97 6.65 -0.03
N PHE A 44 -4.09 7.37 -0.03
CA PHE A 44 -5.32 6.90 0.62
C PHE A 44 -5.77 5.56 0.04
N LEU A 45 -5.85 5.41 -1.28
CA LEU A 45 -6.23 4.17 -1.95
C LEU A 45 -5.31 3.00 -1.59
N LEU A 46 -4.01 3.26 -1.40
CA LEU A 46 -2.97 2.26 -1.12
C LEU A 46 -2.81 1.91 0.38
N GLY A 47 -3.70 2.37 1.24
CA GLY A 47 -3.65 2.02 2.67
C GLY A 47 -3.09 3.10 3.59
N GLY A 48 -2.63 4.24 3.05
CA GLY A 48 -2.08 5.35 3.83
C GLY A 48 -3.05 5.85 4.91
N LYS A 49 -2.49 6.26 6.05
CA LYS A 49 -3.27 6.85 7.15
C LYS A 49 -3.74 8.24 6.74
N VAL A 50 -5.02 8.49 6.89
CA VAL A 50 -5.64 9.80 6.61
C VAL A 50 -6.63 10.14 7.72
N THR A 51 -6.88 11.43 7.89
CA THR A 51 -7.92 11.97 8.78
C THR A 51 -9.12 12.43 7.96
N ALA A 52 -10.26 12.67 8.59
CA ALA A 52 -11.48 13.13 7.92
C ALA A 52 -11.30 14.50 7.22
N ASP A 53 -10.23 15.24 7.53
CA ASP A 53 -9.90 16.54 6.93
C ASP A 53 -9.65 16.47 5.42
N ILE A 54 -9.40 15.27 4.87
CA ILE A 54 -9.28 15.10 3.41
C ILE A 54 -10.62 15.20 2.69
N ILE A 55 -11.75 15.02 3.42
CA ILE A 55 -13.08 15.06 2.82
C ILE A 55 -13.38 16.50 2.37
N ARG A 56 -13.88 16.63 1.15
CA ARG A 56 -14.27 17.92 0.59
C ARG A 56 -15.31 18.57 1.47
N THR A 57 -15.14 19.87 1.75
CA THR A 57 -16.10 20.66 2.53
C THR A 57 -17.49 20.56 1.93
N GLY A 58 -18.46 20.13 2.73
CA GLY A 58 -19.84 19.94 2.34
C GLY A 58 -20.18 18.54 1.76
N ALA A 59 -19.20 17.64 1.70
CA ALA A 59 -19.44 16.24 1.35
C ALA A 59 -19.39 15.37 2.60
N SER A 60 -20.26 14.40 2.72
CA SER A 60 -20.34 13.47 3.86
C SER A 60 -19.38 12.28 3.74
N GLU A 61 -18.89 12.02 2.53
CA GLU A 61 -18.03 10.87 2.24
C GLU A 61 -17.04 11.20 1.12
N ALA A 62 -15.82 10.72 1.28
CA ALA A 62 -14.80 10.66 0.24
C ALA A 62 -14.64 9.21 -0.24
N ALA A 63 -14.40 9.03 -1.55
CA ALA A 63 -14.18 7.72 -2.14
C ALA A 63 -13.03 7.78 -3.15
N VAL A 64 -12.19 6.75 -3.15
CA VAL A 64 -11.19 6.51 -4.19
C VAL A 64 -11.29 5.08 -4.65
N SER A 65 -11.22 4.88 -5.95
CA SER A 65 -11.07 3.55 -6.55
C SER A 65 -9.99 3.58 -7.62
N GLY A 66 -9.34 2.44 -7.83
CA GLY A 66 -8.32 2.29 -8.86
C GLY A 66 -8.29 0.88 -9.39
N THR A 67 -8.11 0.76 -10.70
CA THR A 67 -7.96 -0.53 -11.38
C THR A 67 -6.49 -0.76 -11.67
N PHE A 68 -6.00 -1.91 -11.23
CA PHE A 68 -4.62 -2.33 -11.43
C PHE A 68 -4.57 -3.55 -12.34
N TYR A 69 -3.72 -3.50 -13.35
CA TYR A 69 -3.38 -4.65 -14.16
C TYR A 69 -2.25 -5.44 -13.47
N LEU A 70 -2.49 -6.71 -13.24
CA LEU A 70 -1.50 -7.64 -12.69
C LEU A 70 -0.81 -8.35 -13.85
N ALA A 71 0.48 -8.08 -14.04
CA ALA A 71 1.28 -8.90 -14.94
C ALA A 71 1.50 -10.29 -14.29
N ASN A 72 1.64 -11.33 -15.12
CA ASN A 72 1.91 -12.71 -14.64
C ASN A 72 3.27 -12.86 -13.91
N THR A 73 3.93 -11.76 -13.61
CA THR A 73 5.29 -11.69 -13.04
C THR A 73 5.31 -11.46 -11.53
N HIS A 74 4.15 -11.41 -10.86
CA HIS A 74 4.07 -11.20 -9.41
C HIS A 74 3.55 -12.44 -8.67
N PRO A 75 4.41 -13.44 -8.43
CA PRO A 75 3.99 -14.65 -7.74
C PRO A 75 3.52 -14.38 -6.30
N GLU A 76 4.12 -13.41 -5.60
CA GLU A 76 3.74 -13.05 -4.23
C GLU A 76 2.36 -12.38 -4.17
N ALA A 77 2.06 -11.48 -5.11
CA ALA A 77 0.72 -10.87 -5.20
C ALA A 77 -0.35 -11.91 -5.58
N ALA A 78 -0.02 -12.84 -6.48
CA ALA A 78 -0.92 -13.91 -6.87
C ALA A 78 -1.19 -14.87 -5.70
N ALA A 79 -0.14 -15.30 -4.99
CA ALA A 79 -0.29 -16.15 -3.81
C ALA A 79 -1.12 -15.46 -2.71
N TRP A 80 -0.89 -14.16 -2.49
CA TRP A 80 -1.65 -13.38 -1.52
C TRP A 80 -3.15 -13.34 -1.84
N LEU A 81 -3.50 -13.22 -3.13
CA LEU A 81 -4.89 -13.23 -3.60
C LEU A 81 -5.51 -14.62 -3.49
N ASP A 82 -4.76 -15.67 -3.91
CA ASP A 82 -5.21 -17.05 -3.86
C ASP A 82 -5.53 -17.50 -2.41
N GLU A 83 -4.68 -17.13 -1.45
CA GLU A 83 -4.90 -17.41 -0.02
C GLU A 83 -6.21 -16.81 0.52
N ARG A 84 -6.74 -15.78 -0.14
CA ARG A 84 -7.96 -15.07 0.27
C ARG A 84 -9.15 -15.30 -0.66
N GLY A 85 -8.99 -16.18 -1.65
CA GLY A 85 -10.04 -16.48 -2.62
C GLY A 85 -10.47 -15.29 -3.49
N ILE A 86 -9.55 -14.32 -3.71
CA ILE A 86 -9.83 -13.13 -4.52
C ILE A 86 -9.35 -13.39 -5.95
N GLU A 87 -10.26 -13.47 -6.90
CA GLU A 87 -9.95 -13.72 -8.29
C GLU A 87 -9.84 -12.41 -9.10
N PRO A 88 -8.71 -12.17 -9.81
CA PRO A 88 -8.58 -11.05 -10.73
C PRO A 88 -9.49 -11.22 -11.96
N GLU A 89 -10.22 -10.21 -12.35
CA GLU A 89 -10.99 -10.22 -13.60
C GLU A 89 -10.11 -9.79 -14.78
N ASN A 90 -9.82 -10.71 -15.69
CA ASN A 90 -8.94 -10.45 -16.86
C ASN A 90 -7.57 -9.85 -16.45
N ASN A 91 -6.95 -10.39 -15.41
CA ASN A 91 -5.72 -9.86 -14.79
C ASN A 91 -5.87 -8.43 -14.25
N ARG A 92 -7.06 -8.01 -13.88
CA ARG A 92 -7.33 -6.70 -13.27
C ARG A 92 -7.87 -6.86 -11.88
N ILE A 93 -7.42 -5.99 -10.99
CA ILE A 93 -7.89 -5.88 -9.62
C ILE A 93 -8.42 -4.47 -9.40
N LEU A 94 -9.64 -4.37 -8.90
CA LEU A 94 -10.24 -3.13 -8.47
C LEU A 94 -10.00 -2.95 -6.97
N LEU A 95 -9.33 -1.86 -6.61
CA LEU A 95 -9.25 -1.41 -5.22
C LEU A 95 -10.25 -0.28 -5.01
N ARG A 96 -10.92 -0.30 -3.88
CA ARG A 96 -11.84 0.78 -3.50
C ARG A 96 -11.70 1.07 -2.01
N ARG A 97 -11.64 2.36 -1.69
CA ARG A 97 -11.62 2.83 -0.30
C ARG A 97 -12.51 4.05 -0.12
N THR A 98 -13.29 4.05 0.97
CA THR A 98 -14.16 5.17 1.34
C THR A 98 -13.84 5.66 2.74
N LEU A 99 -14.17 6.93 3.02
CA LEU A 99 -14.01 7.55 4.33
C LEU A 99 -15.17 8.53 4.56
N LYS A 100 -15.88 8.38 5.68
CA LYS A 100 -16.95 9.26 6.12
C LYS A 100 -16.46 10.28 7.14
N GLU A 101 -17.18 11.37 7.35
CA GLU A 101 -16.87 12.42 8.33
C GLU A 101 -16.70 11.90 9.76
N ASN A 102 -17.41 10.84 10.12
CA ASN A 102 -17.30 10.19 11.43
C ASN A 102 -16.03 9.32 11.58
N GLY A 103 -15.12 9.32 10.58
CA GLY A 103 -13.89 8.53 10.57
C GLY A 103 -14.07 7.07 10.18
N ARG A 104 -15.32 6.60 10.00
CA ARG A 104 -15.58 5.24 9.49
C ARG A 104 -15.42 5.20 7.98
N GLY A 105 -15.14 4.03 7.44
CA GLY A 105 -15.00 3.82 6.00
C GLY A 105 -14.82 2.35 5.68
N GLY A 106 -14.97 1.99 4.41
CA GLY A 106 -14.79 0.63 3.92
C GLY A 106 -13.58 0.53 2.99
N ILE A 107 -13.01 -0.65 2.92
CA ILE A 107 -11.87 -1.00 2.09
C ILE A 107 -12.19 -2.30 1.37
N TRP A 108 -12.06 -2.30 0.04
CA TRP A 108 -12.37 -3.47 -0.77
C TRP A 108 -11.28 -3.74 -1.79
N ILE A 109 -10.98 -5.01 -1.96
CA ILE A 109 -10.22 -5.56 -3.09
C ILE A 109 -11.20 -6.43 -3.87
N GLN A 110 -11.55 -6.04 -5.09
CA GLN A 110 -12.71 -6.55 -5.83
C GLN A 110 -13.97 -6.42 -4.96
N ASP A 111 -14.67 -7.50 -4.74
CA ASP A 111 -15.87 -7.56 -3.90
C ASP A 111 -15.57 -7.95 -2.43
N THR A 112 -14.30 -8.22 -2.10
CA THR A 112 -13.89 -8.65 -0.77
C THR A 112 -13.50 -7.46 0.09
N GLN A 113 -14.13 -7.35 1.25
CA GLN A 113 -13.76 -6.36 2.25
C GLN A 113 -12.49 -6.79 2.98
N VAL A 114 -11.54 -5.87 3.12
CA VAL A 114 -10.25 -6.14 3.75
C VAL A 114 -9.91 -5.09 4.80
N SER A 115 -9.02 -5.43 5.72
CA SER A 115 -8.46 -4.48 6.67
C SER A 115 -7.48 -3.51 6.00
N ARG A 116 -7.19 -2.38 6.66
CA ARG A 116 -6.17 -1.44 6.19
C ARG A 116 -4.77 -2.08 6.10
N ALA A 117 -4.43 -2.97 7.03
CA ALA A 117 -3.14 -3.64 7.05
C ALA A 117 -2.99 -4.60 5.86
N GLU A 118 -4.02 -5.36 5.54
CA GLU A 118 -4.07 -6.25 4.38
C GLU A 118 -4.01 -5.47 3.06
N LEU A 119 -4.74 -4.35 2.97
CA LEU A 119 -4.62 -3.47 1.82
C LEU A 119 -3.19 -2.95 1.66
N GLU A 120 -2.56 -2.47 2.73
CA GLU A 120 -1.18 -1.95 2.72
C GLU A 120 -0.17 -3.03 2.32
N GLU A 121 -0.36 -4.26 2.81
CA GLU A 121 0.43 -5.43 2.43
C GLU A 121 0.28 -5.72 0.92
N PHE A 122 -0.93 -5.86 0.43
CA PHE A 122 -1.21 -6.16 -0.97
C PHE A 122 -0.71 -5.07 -1.92
N THR A 123 -1.00 -3.81 -1.59
CA THR A 123 -0.61 -2.68 -2.45
C THR A 123 0.89 -2.45 -2.50
N SER A 124 1.65 -2.93 -1.52
CA SER A 124 3.12 -2.87 -1.54
C SER A 124 3.74 -3.68 -2.69
N PHE A 125 3.05 -4.69 -3.20
CA PHE A 125 3.45 -5.42 -4.40
C PHE A 125 3.17 -4.65 -5.70
N LEU A 126 2.26 -3.67 -5.69
CA LEU A 126 1.77 -3.00 -6.89
C LEU A 126 2.40 -1.63 -7.12
N VAL A 127 2.53 -0.84 -6.06
CA VAL A 127 2.91 0.58 -6.15
C VAL A 127 3.89 0.95 -5.05
N ASP A 128 4.92 1.70 -5.42
CA ASP A 128 5.84 2.34 -4.49
C ASP A 128 5.81 3.87 -4.70
N ILE A 129 5.51 4.62 -3.63
CA ILE A 129 5.40 6.09 -3.67
C ILE A 129 6.66 6.71 -3.05
N HIS A 130 7.33 7.58 -3.81
CA HIS A 130 8.54 8.28 -3.42
C HIS A 130 8.27 9.78 -3.24
N GLY A 131 8.22 10.24 -1.99
CA GLY A 131 7.93 11.63 -1.62
C GLY A 131 7.72 11.78 -0.11
N GLN A 132 6.98 12.80 0.31
CA GLN A 132 6.70 13.06 1.73
C GLN A 132 5.73 12.06 2.39
N HIS A 133 5.11 11.16 1.63
CA HIS A 133 4.09 10.23 2.12
C HIS A 133 4.61 8.80 2.04
N ASP A 134 5.07 8.27 3.18
CA ASP A 134 5.83 7.04 3.34
C ASP A 134 5.05 5.75 3.02
N HIS A 135 5.32 5.15 1.86
CA HIS A 135 5.15 3.72 1.60
C HIS A 135 6.38 3.24 0.81
N GLN A 136 7.52 3.03 1.48
CA GLN A 136 8.76 2.70 0.79
C GLN A 136 9.34 1.40 1.34
N SER A 137 9.38 0.36 0.50
CA SER A 137 10.04 -0.91 0.79
C SER A 137 11.53 -0.72 1.13
N LEU A 138 12.19 0.24 0.47
CA LEU A 138 13.60 0.57 0.70
C LEU A 138 13.93 1.20 2.06
N PHE A 139 12.94 1.62 2.85
CA PHE A 139 13.18 2.05 4.23
C PHE A 139 13.21 0.91 5.24
N LYS A 140 12.73 -0.25 4.84
CA LYS A 140 12.74 -1.44 5.69
C LYS A 140 14.11 -2.11 5.60
N THR A 141 14.92 -2.00 6.65
CA THR A 141 16.26 -2.63 6.71
C THR A 141 16.20 -4.14 6.40
N ALA A 142 15.10 -4.81 6.73
CA ALA A 142 14.89 -6.23 6.42
C ALA A 142 14.91 -6.52 4.91
N GLU A 143 14.51 -5.56 4.05
CA GLU A 143 14.48 -5.71 2.61
C GLU A 143 15.85 -5.42 1.95
N HIS A 144 16.74 -4.65 2.60
CA HIS A 144 18.04 -4.27 2.01
C HIS A 144 18.85 -5.47 1.57
N ARG A 145 18.85 -6.56 2.36
CA ARG A 145 19.51 -7.81 2.02
C ARG A 145 18.91 -8.41 0.74
N ARG A 146 17.59 -8.45 0.62
CA ARG A 146 16.89 -9.03 -0.53
C ARG A 146 17.20 -8.25 -1.81
N PHE A 147 17.21 -6.91 -1.73
CA PHE A 147 17.63 -6.07 -2.86
C PHE A 147 19.08 -6.34 -3.28
N LEU A 148 19.99 -6.48 -2.32
CA LEU A 148 21.39 -6.81 -2.63
C LEU A 148 21.52 -8.21 -3.21
N ASP A 149 20.82 -9.22 -2.67
CA ASP A 149 20.85 -10.61 -3.14
C ASP A 149 20.26 -10.72 -4.56
N SER A 150 19.19 -10.01 -4.85
CA SER A 150 18.61 -9.94 -6.18
C SER A 150 19.53 -9.22 -7.17
N TYR A 151 20.12 -8.09 -6.77
CA TYR A 151 21.13 -7.39 -7.59
C TYR A 151 22.35 -8.27 -7.89
N ALA A 152 22.79 -9.06 -6.92
CA ALA A 152 23.90 -10.00 -7.07
C ALA A 152 23.53 -11.25 -7.88
N GLY A 153 22.24 -11.48 -8.18
CA GLY A 153 21.75 -12.68 -8.86
C GLY A 153 21.94 -13.97 -8.06
N ILE A 154 21.87 -13.90 -6.71
CA ILE A 154 22.17 -15.03 -5.82
C ILE A 154 20.94 -15.55 -5.05
N LEU A 155 19.73 -15.22 -5.47
CA LEU A 155 18.49 -15.63 -4.77
C LEU A 155 18.37 -17.16 -4.66
N ASP A 156 18.72 -17.89 -5.70
CA ASP A 156 18.69 -19.36 -5.68
C ASP A 156 19.68 -19.94 -4.65
N GLU A 157 20.86 -19.32 -4.52
CA GLU A 157 21.86 -19.74 -3.54
C GLU A 157 21.43 -19.40 -2.11
N VAL A 158 20.74 -18.28 -1.92
CA VAL A 158 20.12 -17.90 -0.64
C VAL A 158 19.03 -18.90 -0.28
N HIS A 159 18.21 -19.30 -1.24
CA HIS A 159 17.20 -20.33 -1.03
C HIS A 159 17.83 -21.68 -0.67
N ALA A 160 18.86 -22.10 -1.39
CA ALA A 160 19.60 -23.33 -1.05
C ALA A 160 20.22 -23.28 0.36
N PHE A 161 20.75 -22.11 0.75
CA PHE A 161 21.26 -21.89 2.10
C PHE A 161 20.13 -22.02 3.15
N SER A 162 18.97 -21.40 2.91
CA SER A 162 17.83 -21.45 3.83
C SER A 162 17.32 -22.89 4.06
N LEU A 163 17.32 -23.71 3.00
CA LEU A 163 16.97 -25.13 3.13
C LEU A 163 17.99 -25.90 4.00
N LEU A 164 19.29 -25.63 3.82
CA LEU A 164 20.32 -26.23 4.67
C LEU A 164 20.19 -25.78 6.13
N TYR A 165 19.90 -24.49 6.34
CA TYR A 165 19.71 -23.93 7.67
C TYR A 165 18.49 -24.55 8.38
N THR A 166 17.36 -24.63 7.68
CA THR A 166 16.13 -25.23 8.20
C THR A 166 16.37 -26.70 8.53
N ARG A 167 17.02 -27.45 7.62
CA ARG A 167 17.35 -28.86 7.87
C ARG A 167 18.26 -29.05 9.08
N LEU A 168 19.27 -28.18 9.24
CA LEU A 168 20.15 -28.20 10.41
C LEU A 168 19.40 -27.87 11.70
N ALA A 169 18.49 -26.89 11.63
CA ALA A 169 17.65 -26.51 12.77
C ALA A 169 16.71 -27.66 13.17
N GLU A 170 16.07 -28.33 12.20
CA GLU A 170 15.24 -29.52 12.44
C GLU A 170 16.02 -30.64 13.10
N ILE A 171 17.21 -30.94 12.58
CA ILE A 171 18.06 -32.01 13.15
C ILE A 171 18.49 -31.65 14.57
N LYS A 172 18.90 -30.37 14.81
CA LYS A 172 19.27 -29.90 16.16
C LYS A 172 18.08 -29.97 17.11
N ALA A 173 16.90 -29.54 16.66
CA ALA A 173 15.68 -29.64 17.46
C ALA A 173 15.32 -31.10 17.79
N LYS A 174 15.46 -32.02 16.81
CA LYS A 174 15.28 -33.47 17.05
C LYS A 174 16.31 -34.02 18.04
N LEU A 175 17.58 -33.60 17.93
CA LEU A 175 18.61 -34.00 18.89
C LEU A 175 18.40 -33.40 20.26
N GLU A 176 17.93 -32.17 20.34
CA GLU A 176 17.50 -31.55 21.59
C GLU A 176 16.39 -32.38 22.24
N THR A 177 15.40 -32.85 21.47
CA THR A 177 14.34 -33.73 21.96
C THR A 177 14.87 -35.07 22.46
N ILE A 178 15.84 -35.65 21.77
CA ILE A 178 16.38 -36.99 22.06
C ILE A 178 17.47 -36.96 23.14
N GLY A 179 18.28 -35.90 23.25
CA GLY A 179 19.53 -35.83 23.98
C GLY A 179 19.54 -35.08 25.30
N HIS A 180 18.40 -34.61 25.75
CA HIS A 180 18.32 -33.64 26.84
C HIS A 180 18.55 -34.24 28.24
N SER A 181 19.40 -33.54 29.01
CA SER A 181 19.39 -33.61 30.47
C SER A 181 17.97 -33.25 30.99
N GLU A 182 17.62 -33.70 32.17
CA GLU A 182 16.27 -33.49 32.75
C GLU A 182 15.78 -32.04 32.67
N LYS A 183 16.70 -31.08 32.77
CA LYS A 183 16.41 -29.63 32.66
C LYS A 183 16.02 -29.22 31.24
N GLU A 184 16.72 -29.73 30.24
CA GLU A 184 16.48 -29.39 28.82
C GLU A 184 15.23 -30.09 28.26
N ARG A 185 14.91 -31.27 28.77
CA ARG A 185 13.63 -31.94 28.53
C ARG A 185 12.46 -31.10 29.06
N THR A 186 12.62 -30.54 30.23
CA THR A 186 11.58 -29.69 30.82
C THR A 186 11.35 -28.41 29.98
N GLU A 187 12.43 -27.74 29.54
CA GLU A 187 12.31 -26.49 28.74
C GLU A 187 11.64 -26.77 27.37
N ARG A 188 11.94 -27.88 26.72
CA ARG A 188 11.29 -28.26 25.47
C ARG A 188 9.85 -28.69 25.67
N ALA A 189 9.60 -29.49 26.71
CA ALA A 189 8.25 -29.85 27.11
C ALA A 189 7.41 -28.61 27.43
N ASP A 190 8.00 -27.63 28.12
CA ASP A 190 7.34 -26.36 28.42
C ASP A 190 7.01 -25.57 27.15
N TYR A 191 7.93 -25.53 26.17
CA TYR A 191 7.64 -24.89 24.88
C TYR A 191 6.51 -25.59 24.11
N LEU A 192 6.57 -26.92 23.99
CA LEU A 192 5.52 -27.68 23.33
C LEU A 192 4.19 -27.57 24.08
N ALA A 193 4.23 -27.61 25.40
CA ALA A 193 3.07 -27.35 26.25
C ALA A 193 2.50 -25.94 26.01
N PHE A 194 3.36 -24.92 25.91
CA PHE A 194 2.93 -23.55 25.57
C PHE A 194 2.24 -23.47 24.20
N VAL A 195 2.82 -24.09 23.18
CA VAL A 195 2.22 -24.13 21.82
C VAL A 195 0.87 -24.83 21.84
N ILE A 196 0.81 -26.00 22.52
CA ILE A 196 -0.44 -26.77 22.68
C ILE A 196 -1.47 -25.93 23.44
N ASP A 197 -1.06 -25.29 24.54
CA ASP A 197 -1.93 -24.45 25.35
C ASP A 197 -2.44 -23.21 24.58
N GLU A 198 -1.57 -22.56 23.79
CA GLU A 198 -1.96 -21.42 22.93
C GLU A 198 -3.04 -21.84 21.91
N ILE A 199 -2.87 -23.02 21.30
CA ILE A 199 -3.83 -23.55 20.32
C ILE A 199 -5.10 -24.05 21.01
N ASP A 200 -4.96 -24.78 22.12
CA ASP A 200 -6.10 -25.32 22.88
C ASP A 200 -6.94 -24.22 23.52
N ASN A 201 -6.30 -23.17 24.06
CA ASN A 201 -6.98 -21.99 24.61
C ASN A 201 -7.74 -21.22 23.55
N ALA A 202 -7.28 -21.23 22.32
CA ALA A 202 -7.99 -20.64 21.20
C ALA A 202 -9.29 -21.38 20.88
N ARG A 203 -9.43 -22.65 21.30
CA ARG A 203 -10.63 -23.48 21.12
C ARG A 203 -11.15 -23.42 19.69
N LEU A 204 -10.24 -23.60 18.74
CA LEU A 204 -10.58 -23.58 17.33
C LEU A 204 -11.54 -24.71 16.98
N GLN A 205 -12.57 -24.39 16.22
CA GLN A 205 -13.49 -25.39 15.69
C GLN A 205 -13.24 -25.59 14.19
N PRO A 206 -13.36 -26.81 13.65
CA PRO A 206 -13.31 -27.00 12.21
C PRO A 206 -14.28 -26.07 11.51
N ASP A 207 -13.82 -25.42 10.46
CA ASP A 207 -14.60 -24.51 9.61
C ASP A 207 -15.16 -23.26 10.34
N GLU A 208 -14.64 -22.94 11.55
CA GLU A 208 -15.08 -21.77 12.34
C GLU A 208 -14.83 -20.47 11.60
N ASP A 209 -13.72 -20.35 10.88
CA ASP A 209 -13.36 -19.22 10.06
C ASP A 209 -14.38 -18.98 8.96
N GLU A 210 -14.78 -20.00 8.20
CA GLU A 210 -15.81 -19.87 7.16
C GLU A 210 -17.17 -19.41 7.72
N VAL A 211 -17.54 -19.94 8.89
CA VAL A 211 -18.78 -19.55 9.58
C VAL A 211 -18.72 -18.10 10.03
N LEU A 212 -17.59 -17.70 10.62
CA LEU A 212 -17.41 -16.33 11.10
C LEU A 212 -17.29 -15.31 9.95
N GLU A 213 -16.64 -15.66 8.85
CA GLU A 213 -16.58 -14.82 7.64
C GLU A 213 -17.97 -14.63 7.03
N ALA A 214 -18.78 -15.70 6.99
CA ALA A 214 -20.17 -15.60 6.55
C ALA A 214 -21.03 -14.74 7.52
N GLU A 215 -20.77 -14.84 8.84
CA GLU A 215 -21.43 -14.00 9.86
C GLU A 215 -20.98 -12.54 9.72
N GLU A 216 -19.68 -12.28 9.60
CA GLU A 216 -19.13 -10.94 9.37
C GLU A 216 -19.76 -10.28 8.15
N THR A 217 -19.83 -11.01 7.03
CA THR A 217 -20.47 -10.54 5.81
C THR A 217 -21.92 -10.10 6.05
N LYS A 218 -22.69 -10.90 6.82
CA LYS A 218 -24.07 -10.55 7.17
C LYS A 218 -24.13 -9.34 8.07
N LEU A 219 -23.32 -9.28 9.12
CA LEU A 219 -23.28 -8.16 10.05
C LEU A 219 -22.90 -6.85 9.35
N CYS A 220 -21.93 -6.89 8.44
CA CYS A 220 -21.58 -5.75 7.59
C CYS A 220 -22.74 -5.31 6.68
N GLN A 221 -23.54 -6.27 6.16
CA GLN A 221 -24.74 -5.93 5.39
C GLN A 221 -25.81 -5.26 6.28
N TYR A 222 -25.97 -5.74 7.51
CA TYR A 222 -26.90 -5.13 8.49
C TYR A 222 -26.43 -3.74 8.92
N GLU A 223 -25.13 -3.54 9.15
CA GLU A 223 -24.54 -2.22 9.41
C GLU A 223 -24.86 -1.24 8.29
N LYS A 224 -24.62 -1.67 7.04
CA LYS A 224 -24.92 -0.86 5.86
C LYS A 224 -26.41 -0.54 5.72
N LEU A 225 -27.28 -1.53 6.01
CA LEU A 225 -28.72 -1.31 6.00
C LEU A 225 -29.12 -0.28 7.07
N TYR A 226 -28.59 -0.43 8.29
CA TYR A 226 -28.84 0.50 9.39
C TYR A 226 -28.43 1.92 9.02
N GLU A 227 -27.23 2.12 8.50
CA GLU A 227 -26.75 3.43 8.06
C GLU A 227 -27.61 4.06 6.97
N GLN A 228 -28.06 3.25 5.99
CA GLN A 228 -28.92 3.76 4.92
C GLN A 228 -30.29 4.18 5.45
N VAL A 229 -30.88 3.37 6.34
CA VAL A 229 -32.17 3.69 6.97
C VAL A 229 -32.06 4.91 7.89
N GLU A 230 -30.98 5.01 8.66
CA GLU A 230 -30.68 6.19 9.48
C GLU A 230 -30.57 7.45 8.62
N THR A 231 -29.88 7.34 7.48
CA THR A 231 -29.77 8.44 6.52
C THR A 231 -31.13 8.87 5.97
N LEU A 232 -31.98 7.90 5.59
CA LEU A 232 -33.34 8.17 5.13
C LEU A 232 -34.18 8.85 6.22
N GLN A 233 -34.15 8.33 7.43
CA GLN A 233 -34.85 8.89 8.58
C GLN A 233 -34.37 10.33 8.84
N ASN A 234 -33.06 10.56 8.83
CA ASN A 234 -32.46 11.87 9.04
C ASN A 234 -32.88 12.88 7.95
N LEU A 235 -32.89 12.49 6.69
CA LEU A 235 -33.36 13.32 5.58
C LEU A 235 -34.86 13.70 5.75
N CYS A 236 -35.67 12.81 6.32
CA CYS A 236 -37.07 13.11 6.57
C CYS A 236 -37.25 14.03 7.77
N THR A 237 -36.60 13.76 8.91
CA THR A 237 -37.02 14.28 10.22
C THR A 237 -36.07 15.29 10.86
N GLN A 238 -34.79 15.38 10.43
CA GLN A 238 -33.83 16.37 10.97
C GLN A 238 -34.31 17.81 10.78
N GLU A 239 -33.72 18.73 11.51
CA GLU A 239 -34.11 20.16 11.57
C GLU A 239 -34.15 20.84 10.17
N GLN A 240 -33.33 20.38 9.23
CA GLN A 240 -33.33 20.77 7.81
C GLN A 240 -33.98 19.73 6.89
N GLY A 241 -34.57 18.69 7.43
CA GLY A 241 -35.20 17.62 6.68
C GLY A 241 -36.51 18.04 6.02
N ILE A 242 -37.07 17.09 5.23
CA ILE A 242 -38.26 17.33 4.42
C ILE A 242 -39.48 17.69 5.28
N VAL A 243 -39.72 16.98 6.40
CA VAL A 243 -40.88 17.18 7.27
C VAL A 243 -40.89 18.59 7.88
N PRO A 244 -39.82 19.10 8.51
CA PRO A 244 -39.79 20.48 8.99
C PRO A 244 -39.94 21.54 7.87
N GLN A 245 -39.41 21.24 6.68
CA GLN A 245 -39.55 22.15 5.52
C GLN A 245 -40.99 22.17 5.02
N LEU A 246 -41.66 21.03 4.91
CA LEU A 246 -43.07 20.94 4.54
C LEU A 246 -43.96 21.59 5.58
N LYS A 247 -43.64 21.46 6.88
CA LYS A 247 -44.36 22.16 7.95
C LYS A 247 -44.28 23.67 7.81
N LYS A 248 -43.11 24.21 7.48
CA LYS A 248 -42.94 25.64 7.18
C LYS A 248 -43.76 26.04 5.96
N LEU A 249 -43.71 25.20 4.91
CA LEU A 249 -44.47 25.44 3.68
C LEU A 249 -45.99 25.45 3.95
N GLN A 250 -46.49 24.50 4.74
CA GLN A 250 -47.89 24.45 5.18
C GLN A 250 -48.29 25.74 5.88
N HIS A 251 -47.50 26.19 6.87
CA HIS A 251 -47.82 27.41 7.61
C HIS A 251 -47.85 28.66 6.74
N ILE A 252 -46.95 28.72 5.73
CA ILE A 252 -46.98 29.81 4.76
C ILE A 252 -48.16 29.70 3.82
N SER A 253 -48.49 28.48 3.34
CA SER A 253 -49.63 28.24 2.44
C SER A 253 -50.98 28.58 3.12
N ASP A 254 -51.14 28.24 4.40
CA ASP A 254 -52.29 28.60 5.19
C ASP A 254 -52.48 30.13 5.27
N SER A 255 -51.36 30.84 5.48
CA SER A 255 -51.34 32.31 5.50
C SER A 255 -51.72 32.92 4.15
N VAL A 256 -51.28 32.32 3.05
CA VAL A 256 -51.64 32.75 1.69
C VAL A 256 -53.09 32.44 1.38
N THR A 257 -53.58 31.27 1.75
CA THR A 257 -54.98 30.87 1.56
C THR A 257 -55.96 31.77 2.30
N ALA A 258 -55.56 32.27 3.48
CA ALA A 258 -56.35 33.26 4.22
C ALA A 258 -56.53 34.60 3.48
N ILE A 259 -55.61 34.90 2.52
CA ILE A 259 -55.65 36.13 1.72
C ILE A 259 -56.33 35.85 0.35
N ASP A 260 -55.98 34.71 -0.28
CA ASP A 260 -56.54 34.31 -1.58
C ASP A 260 -57.01 32.85 -1.53
N PRO A 261 -58.35 32.63 -1.44
CA PRO A 261 -58.92 31.28 -1.39
C PRO A 261 -58.69 30.44 -2.67
N THR A 262 -58.28 31.03 -3.78
CA THR A 262 -58.04 30.28 -5.04
C THR A 262 -56.89 29.28 -4.94
N VAL A 263 -56.03 29.42 -3.94
CA VAL A 263 -54.91 28.52 -3.71
C VAL A 263 -55.24 27.37 -2.74
N GLN A 264 -56.48 27.27 -2.25
CA GLN A 264 -56.93 26.27 -1.28
C GLN A 264 -56.53 24.83 -1.69
N GLU A 265 -56.79 24.45 -2.95
CA GLU A 265 -56.47 23.11 -3.46
C GLU A 265 -54.95 22.78 -3.31
N TYR A 266 -54.09 23.75 -3.53
CA TYR A 266 -52.64 23.55 -3.39
C TYR A 266 -52.19 23.53 -1.93
N ALA A 267 -52.83 24.28 -1.05
CA ALA A 267 -52.60 24.21 0.40
C ALA A 267 -52.91 22.83 0.95
N GLU A 268 -54.07 22.27 0.57
CA GLU A 268 -54.47 20.90 0.94
C GLU A 268 -53.48 19.84 0.40
N ARG A 269 -52.93 20.04 -0.79
CA ARG A 269 -51.91 19.14 -1.35
C ARG A 269 -50.59 19.23 -0.59
N ILE A 270 -50.21 20.41 -0.11
CA ILE A 270 -49.03 20.59 0.75
C ILE A 270 -49.24 19.93 2.10
N GLU A 271 -50.45 20.12 2.68
CA GLU A 271 -50.83 19.48 3.93
C GLU A 271 -50.79 17.94 3.82
N ASN A 272 -51.37 17.39 2.76
CA ASN A 272 -51.32 15.96 2.52
C ASN A 272 -49.88 15.46 2.36
N ALA A 273 -49.05 16.20 1.63
CA ALA A 273 -47.61 15.85 1.46
C ALA A 273 -46.86 15.92 2.81
N TYR A 274 -47.20 16.85 3.69
CA TYR A 274 -46.63 16.94 5.02
C TYR A 274 -46.97 15.69 5.85
N TYR A 275 -48.26 15.30 5.93
CA TYR A 275 -48.67 14.12 6.69
C TYR A 275 -48.11 12.83 6.10
N GLU A 276 -48.08 12.72 4.79
CA GLU A 276 -47.48 11.54 4.11
C GLU A 276 -45.98 11.41 4.39
N MET A 277 -45.24 12.52 4.33
CA MET A 277 -43.83 12.53 4.68
C MET A 277 -43.56 12.33 6.16
N GLN A 278 -44.46 12.80 7.01
CA GLN A 278 -44.42 12.53 8.47
C GLN A 278 -44.58 11.03 8.73
N ASP A 279 -45.61 10.40 8.13
CA ASP A 279 -45.86 8.95 8.27
C ASP A 279 -44.67 8.13 7.77
N ILE A 280 -44.09 8.49 6.61
CA ILE A 280 -42.88 7.88 6.09
C ILE A 280 -41.69 8.04 7.08
N GLY A 281 -41.50 9.23 7.64
CA GLY A 281 -40.48 9.49 8.65
C GLY A 281 -40.66 8.67 9.93
N GLU A 282 -41.93 8.56 10.42
CA GLU A 282 -42.28 7.73 11.55
C GLU A 282 -42.09 6.24 11.26
N PHE A 283 -42.44 5.80 10.03
CA PHE A 283 -42.16 4.43 9.58
C PHE A 283 -40.68 4.11 9.65
N PHE A 284 -39.81 4.95 9.06
CA PHE A 284 -38.38 4.70 9.09
C PHE A 284 -37.80 4.81 10.51
N SER A 285 -38.31 5.69 11.33
CA SER A 285 -37.94 5.75 12.75
C SER A 285 -38.33 4.47 13.50
N SER A 286 -39.54 3.96 13.27
CA SER A 286 -40.02 2.69 13.83
C SER A 286 -39.23 1.50 13.25
N TYR A 287 -38.90 1.54 11.96
CA TYR A 287 -38.13 0.51 11.31
C TYR A 287 -36.69 0.48 11.87
N LEU A 288 -36.05 1.65 12.02
CA LEU A 288 -34.72 1.78 12.60
C LEU A 288 -34.68 1.27 14.05
N SER A 289 -35.72 1.55 14.85
CA SER A 289 -35.81 1.07 16.23
C SER A 289 -35.98 -0.46 16.34
N LYS A 290 -36.43 -1.11 15.28
CA LYS A 290 -36.59 -2.58 15.18
C LYS A 290 -35.36 -3.25 14.54
N LEU A 291 -34.52 -2.49 13.83
CA LEU A 291 -33.26 -2.99 13.30
C LEU A 291 -32.30 -3.19 14.47
N VAL A 292 -32.13 -4.43 14.85
CA VAL A 292 -31.14 -4.82 15.84
C VAL A 292 -29.81 -4.96 15.10
N PHE A 293 -29.05 -3.88 15.04
CA PHE A 293 -27.64 -3.94 14.68
C PHE A 293 -26.84 -4.08 15.98
N ASP A 294 -26.04 -5.11 16.05
CA ASP A 294 -25.18 -5.39 17.19
C ASP A 294 -23.72 -5.11 16.80
N PRO A 295 -23.21 -3.88 17.03
CA PRO A 295 -21.83 -3.53 16.73
C PRO A 295 -20.84 -4.32 17.61
N ASP A 296 -21.22 -4.66 18.84
CA ASP A 296 -20.36 -5.40 19.76
C ASP A 296 -20.15 -6.82 19.22
N ARG A 297 -21.19 -7.40 18.60
CA ARG A 297 -21.09 -8.72 17.97
C ARG A 297 -20.18 -8.69 16.74
N LEU A 298 -20.25 -7.65 15.91
CA LEU A 298 -19.36 -7.48 14.76
C LEU A 298 -17.90 -7.36 15.23
N GLU A 299 -17.64 -6.56 16.26
CA GLU A 299 -16.31 -6.43 16.85
C GLU A 299 -15.79 -7.77 17.38
N GLN A 300 -16.63 -8.53 18.11
CA GLN A 300 -16.27 -9.87 18.60
C GLN A 300 -15.92 -10.84 17.47
N VAL A 301 -16.68 -10.84 16.37
CA VAL A 301 -16.43 -11.69 15.20
C VAL A 301 -15.09 -11.30 14.56
N GLN A 302 -14.83 -10.02 14.38
CA GLN A 302 -13.57 -9.52 13.82
C GLN A 302 -12.37 -9.80 14.73
N GLU A 303 -12.51 -9.63 16.04
CA GLU A 303 -11.47 -10.02 17.00
C GLU A 303 -11.18 -11.51 16.95
N ARG A 304 -12.25 -12.33 16.84
CA ARG A 304 -12.11 -13.79 16.75
C ARG A 304 -11.44 -14.21 15.45
N LEU A 305 -11.83 -13.66 14.31
CA LEU A 305 -11.17 -13.87 13.01
C LEU A 305 -9.70 -13.39 13.05
N SER A 306 -9.43 -12.26 13.66
CA SER A 306 -8.07 -11.77 13.86
C SER A 306 -7.20 -12.76 14.67
N LEU A 307 -7.77 -13.35 15.73
CA LEU A 307 -7.08 -14.39 16.50
C LEU A 307 -6.79 -15.63 15.65
N ILE A 308 -7.81 -16.12 14.93
CA ILE A 308 -7.65 -17.28 14.03
C ILE A 308 -6.57 -17.00 12.99
N ASN A 309 -6.59 -15.84 12.35
CA ASN A 309 -5.61 -15.45 11.34
C ASN A 309 -4.19 -15.29 11.92
N LYS A 310 -4.05 -14.86 13.17
CA LYS A 310 -2.75 -14.87 13.88
C LYS A 310 -2.22 -16.28 14.07
N LEU A 311 -3.08 -17.20 14.43
CA LEU A 311 -2.71 -18.61 14.62
C LEU A 311 -2.40 -19.28 13.28
N LYS A 312 -3.17 -18.97 12.22
CA LYS A 312 -2.87 -19.42 10.86
C LYS A 312 -1.47 -18.97 10.41
N LYS A 313 -1.10 -17.72 10.65
CA LYS A 313 0.24 -17.20 10.34
C LYS A 313 1.38 -17.87 11.13
N LYS A 314 1.09 -18.38 12.33
CA LYS A 314 2.11 -19.00 13.20
C LYS A 314 2.25 -20.51 12.95
N TYR A 315 1.14 -21.21 12.75
CA TYR A 315 1.07 -22.66 12.90
C TYR A 315 0.55 -23.41 11.67
N GLY A 316 -0.05 -22.71 10.68
CA GLY A 316 -0.53 -23.38 9.47
C GLY A 316 -1.51 -22.50 8.69
N ALA A 317 -1.70 -22.75 7.41
CA ALA A 317 -2.53 -21.94 6.53
C ALA A 317 -4.04 -22.09 6.82
N THR A 318 -4.47 -23.22 7.37
CA THR A 318 -5.87 -23.52 7.69
C THR A 318 -6.02 -23.92 9.17
N ILE A 319 -7.24 -23.87 9.70
CA ILE A 319 -7.52 -24.38 11.06
C ILE A 319 -7.14 -25.84 11.17
N LYS A 320 -7.35 -26.62 10.10
CA LYS A 320 -6.95 -28.02 10.03
C LYS A 320 -5.43 -28.18 10.18
N ASP A 321 -4.65 -27.34 9.54
CA ASP A 321 -3.19 -27.35 9.65
C ASP A 321 -2.74 -27.00 11.06
N ILE A 322 -3.39 -26.04 11.70
CA ILE A 322 -3.11 -25.66 13.10
C ILE A 322 -3.38 -26.83 14.04
N LEU A 323 -4.53 -27.51 13.85
CA LEU A 323 -4.89 -28.65 14.66
C LEU A 323 -3.94 -29.86 14.41
N SER A 324 -3.53 -30.06 13.15
CA SER A 324 -2.51 -31.04 12.81
C SER A 324 -1.16 -30.72 13.45
N TYR A 325 -0.74 -29.46 13.41
CA TYR A 325 0.48 -28.98 14.07
C TYR A 325 0.42 -29.21 15.59
N ARG A 326 -0.75 -29.00 16.19
CA ARG A 326 -0.99 -29.31 17.62
C ARG A 326 -0.85 -30.81 17.92
N GLU A 327 -1.40 -31.67 17.03
CA GLU A 327 -1.27 -33.14 17.17
C GLU A 327 0.19 -33.55 17.02
N ASP A 328 0.93 -33.00 16.08
CA ASP A 328 2.36 -33.23 15.88
C ASP A 328 3.17 -32.79 17.10
N ALA A 329 2.85 -31.61 17.65
CA ALA A 329 3.47 -31.10 18.88
C ALA A 329 3.17 -32.02 20.09
N GLN A 330 1.96 -32.57 20.18
CA GLN A 330 1.60 -33.51 21.22
C GLN A 330 2.34 -34.85 21.06
N ALA A 331 2.41 -35.36 19.83
CA ALA A 331 3.15 -36.60 19.53
C ALA A 331 4.65 -36.43 19.83
N GLU A 332 5.22 -35.24 19.57
CA GLU A 332 6.58 -34.92 19.94
C GLU A 332 6.74 -34.86 21.48
N LEU A 333 5.82 -34.25 22.18
CA LEU A 333 5.79 -34.17 23.64
C LEU A 333 5.73 -35.57 24.27
N ASP A 334 4.90 -36.45 23.69
CA ASP A 334 4.74 -37.82 24.16
C ASP A 334 5.96 -38.71 23.81
N SER A 335 6.64 -38.42 22.67
CA SER A 335 7.82 -39.15 22.18
C SER A 335 9.13 -38.83 22.90
N LEU A 336 9.14 -37.87 23.83
CA LEU A 336 10.31 -37.50 24.65
C LEU A 336 10.88 -38.72 25.46
N GLY A 337 10.35 -39.90 25.23
CA GLY A 337 10.74 -41.16 25.89
C GLY A 337 11.54 -42.17 25.08
N GLU A 338 11.64 -42.03 23.73
CA GLU A 338 12.22 -43.11 22.91
C GLU A 338 13.36 -42.65 21.97
N SER A 339 14.43 -43.34 22.04
CA SER A 339 15.50 -43.66 21.08
C SER A 339 16.88 -43.02 21.25
N GLU A 340 17.79 -43.82 21.82
CA GLU A 340 19.25 -43.60 21.82
C GLU A 340 19.92 -43.92 20.44
N GLN A 341 19.26 -44.68 19.59
CA GLN A 341 19.80 -45.15 18.30
C GLN A 341 19.73 -44.07 17.20
N ASP A 342 18.69 -43.24 17.21
CA ASP A 342 18.56 -42.11 16.27
C ASP A 342 19.52 -40.98 16.58
N LYS A 343 19.85 -40.75 17.84
CA LYS A 343 20.78 -39.74 18.31
C LYS A 343 22.17 -39.84 17.65
N THR A 344 22.71 -41.06 17.61
CA THR A 344 24.07 -41.29 17.07
C THR A 344 24.14 -41.03 15.56
N THR A 345 23.06 -41.26 14.84
CA THR A 345 22.97 -41.02 13.40
C THR A 345 22.86 -39.51 13.11
N LEU A 346 21.99 -38.82 13.86
CA LEU A 346 21.81 -37.36 13.73
C LEU A 346 23.05 -36.58 14.17
N GLU A 347 23.75 -37.02 15.22
CA GLU A 347 25.02 -36.44 15.68
C GLU A 347 26.13 -36.52 14.61
N LYS A 348 26.13 -37.55 13.78
CA LYS A 348 27.08 -37.68 12.65
C LYS A 348 26.70 -36.79 11.45
N GLU A 349 25.42 -36.49 11.28
CA GLU A 349 24.94 -35.64 10.16
C GLU A 349 25.22 -34.14 10.38
N ILE A 350 25.17 -33.70 11.63
CA ILE A 350 25.37 -32.26 11.99
C ILE A 350 26.72 -31.69 11.52
N PRO A 351 27.86 -32.28 11.77
CA PRO A 351 29.15 -31.70 11.34
C PRO A 351 29.23 -31.54 9.84
N ALA A 352 28.67 -32.47 9.07
CA ALA A 352 28.66 -32.42 7.61
C ALA A 352 27.74 -31.27 7.10
N LEU A 353 26.57 -31.08 7.73
CA LEU A 353 25.65 -30.00 7.40
C LEU A 353 26.20 -28.63 7.84
N GLU A 354 26.80 -28.54 9.02
CA GLU A 354 27.46 -27.31 9.51
C GLU A 354 28.59 -26.90 8.57
N ALA A 355 29.40 -27.86 8.08
CA ALA A 355 30.45 -27.56 7.12
C ALA A 355 29.90 -27.04 5.78
N LYS A 356 28.82 -27.66 5.27
CA LYS A 356 28.13 -27.19 4.05
C LYS A 356 27.52 -25.81 4.24
N LEU A 357 26.85 -25.60 5.36
CA LEU A 357 26.23 -24.33 5.69
C LEU A 357 27.26 -23.21 5.83
N PHE A 358 28.39 -23.49 6.49
CA PHE A 358 29.48 -22.54 6.64
C PHE A 358 30.12 -22.19 5.30
N ALA A 359 30.36 -23.17 4.44
CA ALA A 359 30.87 -22.95 3.09
C ALA A 359 29.92 -22.11 2.23
N ALA A 360 28.62 -22.46 2.24
CA ALA A 360 27.60 -21.72 1.52
C ALA A 360 27.44 -20.29 2.05
N GLY A 361 27.37 -20.08 3.38
CA GLY A 361 27.27 -18.77 4.00
C GLY A 361 28.49 -17.88 3.75
N THR A 362 29.69 -18.47 3.73
CA THR A 362 30.93 -17.75 3.39
C THR A 362 30.92 -17.30 1.93
N ALA A 363 30.48 -18.18 1.02
CA ALA A 363 30.34 -17.84 -0.39
C ALA A 363 29.31 -16.72 -0.60
N LEU A 364 28.15 -16.79 0.06
CA LEU A 364 27.16 -15.72 0.04
C LEU A 364 27.74 -14.40 0.55
N SER A 365 28.43 -14.41 1.68
CA SER A 365 29.06 -13.21 2.26
C SER A 365 30.07 -12.57 1.30
N GLN A 366 30.90 -13.38 0.63
CA GLN A 366 31.85 -12.86 -0.37
C GLN A 366 31.14 -12.22 -1.55
N LYS A 367 30.09 -12.88 -2.10
CA LYS A 367 29.30 -12.35 -3.21
C LYS A 367 28.56 -11.06 -2.82
N ARG A 368 27.98 -11.02 -1.62
CA ARG A 368 27.33 -9.82 -1.08
C ARG A 368 28.28 -8.65 -0.94
N LYS A 369 29.48 -8.87 -0.41
CA LYS A 369 30.50 -7.82 -0.28
C LYS A 369 30.97 -7.30 -1.63
N ALA A 370 31.18 -8.19 -2.61
CA ALA A 370 31.54 -7.80 -3.97
C ALA A 370 30.39 -7.00 -4.64
N ALA A 371 29.18 -7.50 -4.56
CA ALA A 371 27.99 -6.83 -5.09
C ALA A 371 27.73 -5.49 -4.38
N ALA A 372 27.92 -5.42 -3.06
CA ALA A 372 27.76 -4.19 -2.29
C ALA A 372 28.70 -3.08 -2.77
N ALA A 373 29.97 -3.41 -3.01
CA ALA A 373 30.95 -2.45 -3.52
C ALA A 373 30.58 -1.94 -4.93
N GLU A 374 30.13 -2.85 -5.81
CA GLU A 374 29.69 -2.48 -7.16
C GLU A 374 28.41 -1.65 -7.13
N LEU A 375 27.40 -2.08 -6.36
CA LEU A 375 26.14 -1.39 -6.17
C LEU A 375 26.36 0.02 -5.63
N GLN A 376 27.17 0.15 -4.56
CA GLN A 376 27.54 1.44 -3.98
C GLN A 376 28.14 2.37 -5.03
N ARG A 377 29.07 1.90 -5.83
CA ARG A 377 29.71 2.70 -6.89
C ARG A 377 28.69 3.15 -7.93
N LYS A 378 27.84 2.24 -8.45
CA LYS A 378 26.83 2.58 -9.45
C LYS A 378 25.82 3.59 -8.93
N ILE A 379 25.35 3.43 -7.69
CA ILE A 379 24.43 4.37 -7.06
C ILE A 379 25.12 5.72 -6.86
N GLN A 380 26.36 5.76 -6.39
CA GLN A 380 27.12 7.00 -6.21
C GLN A 380 27.31 7.75 -7.54
N ASP A 381 27.64 7.04 -8.62
CA ASP A 381 27.76 7.60 -9.97
C ASP A 381 26.42 8.18 -10.45
N THR A 382 25.33 7.47 -10.20
CA THR A 382 23.98 7.92 -10.57
C THR A 382 23.56 9.14 -9.76
N LEU A 383 23.78 9.16 -8.44
CA LEU A 383 23.52 10.31 -7.58
C LEU A 383 24.29 11.55 -8.03
N THR A 384 25.56 11.38 -8.42
CA THR A 384 26.37 12.48 -8.95
C THR A 384 25.73 13.09 -10.19
N ARG A 385 25.26 12.26 -11.13
CA ARG A 385 24.55 12.71 -12.36
C ARG A 385 23.22 13.38 -12.05
N LEU A 386 22.52 12.94 -11.00
CA LEU A 386 21.27 13.52 -10.52
C LEU A 386 21.46 14.82 -9.69
N GLY A 387 22.64 15.43 -9.77
CA GLY A 387 22.95 16.71 -9.13
C GLY A 387 23.27 16.62 -7.64
N MET A 388 23.66 15.44 -7.16
CA MET A 388 23.98 15.18 -5.76
C MET A 388 25.43 14.69 -5.57
N PRO A 389 26.46 15.43 -6.06
CA PRO A 389 27.85 14.97 -6.06
C PRO A 389 28.46 14.87 -4.64
N LYS A 390 27.85 15.49 -3.65
CA LYS A 390 28.32 15.53 -2.26
C LYS A 390 27.72 14.45 -1.38
N VAL A 391 26.71 13.75 -1.88
CA VAL A 391 26.04 12.65 -1.17
C VAL A 391 26.97 11.45 -1.13
N VAL A 392 27.04 10.82 0.02
CA VAL A 392 27.77 9.55 0.23
C VAL A 392 26.76 8.45 0.48
N PHE A 393 26.73 7.47 -0.39
CA PHE A 393 25.92 6.26 -0.24
C PHE A 393 26.80 5.08 0.14
N THR A 394 26.39 4.28 1.12
CA THR A 394 27.15 3.12 1.60
C THR A 394 26.25 1.91 1.72
N VAL A 395 26.71 0.78 1.19
CA VAL A 395 26.09 -0.53 1.40
C VAL A 395 26.90 -1.25 2.47
N GLN A 396 26.40 -1.24 3.68
CA GLN A 396 27.06 -1.89 4.81
C GLN A 396 26.66 -3.36 4.86
N VAL A 397 27.64 -4.24 4.77
CA VAL A 397 27.50 -5.70 4.94
C VAL A 397 28.26 -6.09 6.18
N THR A 398 27.53 -6.36 7.25
CA THR A 398 28.12 -6.71 8.56
C THR A 398 27.84 -8.17 8.85
N ALA A 399 28.87 -8.95 9.06
CA ALA A 399 28.71 -10.32 9.52
C ALA A 399 28.16 -10.33 10.95
N ALA A 400 27.24 -11.22 11.24
CA ALA A 400 26.75 -11.44 12.60
C ALA A 400 27.93 -11.80 13.52
N GLU A 401 27.92 -11.26 14.73
CA GLU A 401 28.98 -11.57 15.69
C GLU A 401 29.00 -13.07 16.01
N PRO A 402 30.19 -13.68 16.04
CA PRO A 402 30.30 -15.08 16.40
C PRO A 402 29.81 -15.32 17.84
N ASN A 403 29.00 -16.33 18.03
CA ASN A 403 28.64 -16.78 19.38
C ASN A 403 29.67 -17.84 19.81
N GLY A 404 30.68 -17.40 20.57
CA GLY A 404 31.84 -18.21 20.91
C GLY A 404 32.71 -18.50 19.68
N ASN A 405 33.02 -19.76 19.43
CA ASN A 405 33.80 -20.21 18.25
C ASN A 405 32.95 -20.54 17.01
N LYS A 406 31.62 -20.28 17.05
CA LYS A 406 30.72 -20.57 15.93
C LYS A 406 30.15 -19.30 15.35
N GLN A 407 30.21 -19.18 14.02
CA GLN A 407 29.56 -18.11 13.28
C GLN A 407 28.05 -18.18 13.50
N THR A 408 27.42 -17.08 13.89
CA THR A 408 25.97 -17.02 14.03
C THR A 408 25.33 -16.93 12.64
N ALA A 409 24.53 -17.93 12.28
CA ALA A 409 23.77 -17.96 11.04
C ALA A 409 22.33 -17.53 11.29
N GLY A 410 21.80 -16.71 10.41
CA GLY A 410 20.38 -16.51 10.24
C GLY A 410 19.84 -17.36 9.09
N LEU A 411 18.53 -17.35 8.89
CA LEU A 411 17.84 -18.12 7.83
C LEU A 411 18.41 -17.83 6.42
N TYR A 412 18.97 -16.65 6.21
CA TYR A 412 19.42 -16.17 4.89
C TYR A 412 20.93 -15.90 4.81
N GLY A 413 21.73 -16.45 5.70
CA GLY A 413 23.18 -16.28 5.71
C GLY A 413 23.73 -15.71 7.02
N PHE A 414 24.98 -15.22 6.95
CA PHE A 414 25.71 -14.69 8.10
C PHE A 414 25.63 -13.17 8.21
N ASP A 415 25.16 -12.48 7.16
CA ASP A 415 25.29 -11.04 7.05
C ASP A 415 23.97 -10.31 7.32
N SER A 416 24.09 -9.17 7.99
CA SER A 416 23.11 -8.09 7.98
C SER A 416 23.51 -7.08 6.90
N VAL A 417 22.56 -6.62 6.13
CA VAL A 417 22.77 -5.63 5.06
C VAL A 417 21.99 -4.38 5.39
N GLU A 418 22.64 -3.22 5.38
CA GLU A 418 21.98 -1.94 5.58
C GLU A 418 22.47 -0.90 4.56
N PHE A 419 21.53 -0.16 3.97
CA PHE A 419 21.79 0.95 3.08
C PHE A 419 21.81 2.23 3.90
N LEU A 420 22.95 2.92 3.85
CA LEU A 420 23.20 4.13 4.61
C LEU A 420 23.52 5.28 3.66
N ILE A 421 23.16 6.49 4.08
CA ILE A 421 23.39 7.70 3.29
C ILE A 421 23.82 8.87 4.18
N SER A 422 24.63 9.75 3.62
CA SER A 422 24.89 11.09 4.13
C SER A 422 24.67 12.10 3.01
N THR A 423 23.80 13.07 3.23
CA THR A 423 23.52 14.14 2.23
C THR A 423 24.48 15.33 2.37
N ASN A 424 25.10 15.49 3.52
CA ASN A 424 25.99 16.61 3.82
C ASN A 424 27.43 16.14 4.02
N PRO A 425 28.43 16.83 3.41
CA PRO A 425 29.82 16.51 3.63
C PRO A 425 30.21 16.62 5.13
N GLY A 426 30.87 15.58 5.63
CA GLY A 426 31.34 15.55 7.02
C GLY A 426 30.33 15.05 8.04
N GLU A 427 29.09 14.80 7.67
CA GLU A 427 28.14 14.10 8.53
C GLU A 427 28.32 12.58 8.42
N PRO A 428 28.08 11.84 9.52
CA PRO A 428 28.07 10.38 9.47
C PRO A 428 26.94 9.87 8.58
N VAL A 429 27.16 8.73 7.92
CA VAL A 429 26.10 8.04 7.20
C VAL A 429 25.00 7.56 8.15
N LYS A 430 23.76 7.68 7.75
CA LYS A 430 22.55 7.36 8.52
C LYS A 430 21.60 6.49 7.67
N PRO A 431 20.67 5.76 8.28
CA PRO A 431 19.62 5.04 7.54
C PRO A 431 18.86 5.95 6.59
N LEU A 432 18.40 5.40 5.45
CA LEU A 432 17.70 6.14 4.39
C LEU A 432 16.50 6.94 4.89
N ASN A 433 15.78 6.43 5.90
CA ASN A 433 14.62 7.08 6.50
C ASN A 433 14.95 8.36 7.30
N LYS A 434 16.22 8.75 7.39
CA LYS A 434 16.68 9.99 8.07
C LYS A 434 16.99 11.13 7.11
N ILE A 435 16.71 10.97 5.81
CA ILE A 435 16.82 12.06 4.83
C ILE A 435 15.72 13.09 5.11
N ALA A 436 16.12 14.35 5.27
CA ALA A 436 15.21 15.42 5.69
C ALA A 436 14.48 16.12 4.52
N SER A 437 15.03 16.07 3.30
CA SER A 437 14.49 16.77 2.12
C SER A 437 13.73 15.83 1.20
N GLY A 438 12.45 16.12 0.92
CA GLY A 438 11.61 15.32 0.00
C GLY A 438 12.21 15.20 -1.39
N GLY A 439 12.70 16.29 -1.98
CA GLY A 439 13.30 16.27 -3.32
C GLY A 439 14.64 15.52 -3.37
N GLU A 440 15.47 15.57 -2.32
CA GLU A 440 16.68 14.75 -2.22
C GLU A 440 16.33 13.28 -2.10
N LEU A 441 15.35 12.98 -1.26
CA LEU A 441 14.85 11.63 -1.08
C LEU A 441 14.34 11.02 -2.39
N SER A 442 13.51 11.74 -3.13
CA SER A 442 12.96 11.28 -4.41
C SER A 442 14.06 11.00 -5.44
N ARG A 443 15.12 11.83 -5.49
CA ARG A 443 16.26 11.58 -6.37
C ARG A 443 17.14 10.40 -5.91
N VAL A 444 17.32 10.23 -4.60
CA VAL A 444 17.99 9.03 -4.04
C VAL A 444 17.21 7.78 -4.41
N MET A 445 15.90 7.81 -4.28
CA MET A 445 15.03 6.69 -4.67
C MET A 445 15.09 6.43 -6.18
N LEU A 446 15.09 7.48 -7.01
CA LEU A 446 15.29 7.31 -8.46
C LEU A 446 16.63 6.64 -8.77
N ALA A 447 17.72 7.04 -8.11
CA ALA A 447 19.03 6.42 -8.30
C ALA A 447 19.01 4.94 -7.90
N LEU A 448 18.45 4.63 -6.73
CA LEU A 448 18.29 3.26 -6.23
C LEU A 448 17.44 2.40 -7.17
N LYS A 449 16.24 2.87 -7.55
CA LYS A 449 15.33 2.16 -8.44
C LYS A 449 15.91 1.97 -9.85
N THR A 450 16.66 2.94 -10.36
CA THR A 450 17.37 2.81 -11.65
C THR A 450 18.39 1.68 -11.62
N VAL A 451 19.16 1.55 -10.55
CA VAL A 451 20.20 0.52 -10.41
C VAL A 451 19.64 -0.83 -10.00
N LEU A 452 18.55 -0.85 -9.20
CA LEU A 452 17.92 -2.04 -8.66
C LEU A 452 16.68 -2.50 -9.44
N THR A 453 16.48 -2.03 -10.67
CA THR A 453 15.24 -2.27 -11.47
C THR A 453 14.84 -3.75 -11.53
N ALA A 454 15.82 -4.66 -11.65
CA ALA A 454 15.56 -6.10 -11.70
C ALA A 454 15.18 -6.71 -10.34
N ALA A 455 15.50 -6.02 -9.25
CA ALA A 455 15.26 -6.46 -7.88
C ALA A 455 13.95 -5.90 -7.29
N ASP A 456 13.32 -4.97 -7.99
CA ASP A 456 12.14 -4.24 -7.54
C ASP A 456 10.85 -4.95 -8.00
N GLU A 457 9.97 -5.24 -7.07
CA GLU A 457 8.72 -5.97 -7.35
C GLU A 457 7.60 -5.04 -7.81
N ALA A 458 7.54 -3.81 -7.29
CA ALA A 458 6.48 -2.89 -7.64
C ALA A 458 6.50 -2.53 -9.13
N ASP A 459 5.37 -2.70 -9.81
CA ASP A 459 5.20 -2.36 -11.22
C ASP A 459 5.05 -0.87 -11.48
N THR A 460 4.51 -0.14 -10.51
CA THR A 460 4.23 1.29 -10.61
C THR A 460 5.05 2.06 -9.58
N LEU A 461 5.83 3.02 -10.04
CA LEU A 461 6.61 3.91 -9.20
C LEU A 461 6.07 5.35 -9.32
N VAL A 462 5.83 5.97 -8.20
CA VAL A 462 5.32 7.35 -8.12
C VAL A 462 6.38 8.25 -7.56
N PHE A 463 6.77 9.29 -8.32
CA PHE A 463 7.76 10.29 -7.90
C PHE A 463 7.11 11.65 -7.70
N ASP A 464 7.14 12.13 -6.46
CA ASP A 464 6.76 13.49 -6.09
C ASP A 464 7.99 14.31 -5.70
N GLU A 465 7.95 15.62 -5.93
CA GLU A 465 9.01 16.58 -5.60
C GLU A 465 10.41 16.26 -6.17
N ILE A 466 10.52 15.36 -7.14
CA ILE A 466 11.81 14.95 -7.71
C ILE A 466 12.57 16.11 -8.36
N ASP A 467 11.85 17.13 -8.79
CA ASP A 467 12.34 18.33 -9.45
C ASP A 467 12.60 19.50 -8.49
N THR A 468 12.44 19.30 -7.18
CA THR A 468 12.69 20.34 -6.19
C THR A 468 14.17 20.69 -6.11
N GLY A 469 14.50 21.98 -6.32
CA GLY A 469 15.85 22.51 -6.21
C GLY A 469 16.78 22.15 -7.37
N ILE A 470 16.26 21.66 -8.50
CA ILE A 470 17.06 21.34 -9.70
C ILE A 470 16.59 22.11 -10.93
N GLY A 471 17.47 22.20 -11.92
CA GLY A 471 17.19 22.81 -13.23
C GLY A 471 18.30 22.47 -14.23
N GLY A 472 18.20 23.01 -15.43
CA GLY A 472 19.24 22.88 -16.46
C GLY A 472 19.60 21.43 -16.80
N GLU A 473 20.89 21.09 -16.70
CA GLU A 473 21.42 19.78 -17.07
C GLU A 473 20.93 18.65 -16.13
N VAL A 474 20.83 18.94 -14.83
CA VAL A 474 20.34 17.97 -13.85
C VAL A 474 18.91 17.54 -14.15
N ALA A 475 18.04 18.50 -14.47
CA ALA A 475 16.64 18.20 -14.84
C ALA A 475 16.55 17.30 -16.10
N ARG A 476 17.48 17.48 -17.06
CA ARG A 476 17.57 16.63 -18.23
C ARG A 476 17.98 15.20 -17.85
N THR A 477 18.98 15.07 -17.01
CA THR A 477 19.45 13.77 -16.53
C THR A 477 18.34 13.04 -15.75
N VAL A 478 17.61 13.74 -14.89
CA VAL A 478 16.42 13.17 -14.19
C VAL A 478 15.39 12.67 -15.21
N ALA A 479 15.09 13.46 -16.25
CA ALA A 479 14.13 13.06 -17.28
C ALA A 479 14.59 11.80 -18.05
N GLU A 480 15.89 11.70 -18.35
CA GLU A 480 16.50 10.54 -19.02
C GLU A 480 16.43 9.28 -18.13
N HIS A 481 16.71 9.41 -16.83
CA HIS A 481 16.58 8.29 -15.89
C HIS A 481 15.14 7.83 -15.70
N LEU A 482 14.18 8.77 -15.56
CA LEU A 482 12.76 8.44 -15.50
C LEU A 482 12.30 7.72 -16.77
N LYS A 483 12.72 8.22 -17.95
CA LYS A 483 12.37 7.60 -19.23
C LYS A 483 12.99 6.21 -19.38
N GLY A 484 14.25 6.03 -18.98
CA GLY A 484 14.91 4.72 -18.97
C GLY A 484 14.23 3.72 -18.05
N LEU A 485 13.84 4.15 -16.85
CA LEU A 485 13.12 3.31 -15.89
C LEU A 485 11.71 2.94 -16.40
N ALA A 486 11.07 3.87 -17.13
CA ALA A 486 9.75 3.68 -17.72
C ALA A 486 9.70 2.62 -18.84
N GLY A 487 10.85 2.17 -19.33
CA GLY A 487 10.93 1.03 -20.25
C GLY A 487 10.49 -0.30 -19.63
N ASN A 488 10.66 -0.46 -18.32
CA ASN A 488 10.36 -1.69 -17.59
C ASN A 488 9.28 -1.53 -16.52
N LYS A 489 9.00 -0.31 -16.09
CA LYS A 489 8.06 0.01 -15.01
C LYS A 489 7.10 1.12 -15.45
N GLN A 490 5.92 1.16 -14.90
CA GLN A 490 5.06 2.33 -15.03
C GLN A 490 5.56 3.42 -14.08
N ILE A 491 5.75 4.63 -14.59
CA ILE A 491 6.20 5.78 -13.80
C ILE A 491 5.11 6.84 -13.80
N LEU A 492 4.75 7.30 -12.62
CA LEU A 492 3.94 8.49 -12.41
C LEU A 492 4.83 9.57 -11.80
N CYS A 493 5.02 10.67 -12.49
CA CYS A 493 5.89 11.75 -12.02
C CYS A 493 5.13 13.07 -11.96
N ILE A 494 5.17 13.72 -10.80
CA ILE A 494 4.68 15.10 -10.65
C ILE A 494 5.84 16.05 -10.85
N THR A 495 5.67 17.03 -11.75
CA THR A 495 6.73 17.99 -12.06
C THR A 495 6.18 19.36 -12.45
N HIS A 496 7.00 20.37 -12.20
CA HIS A 496 6.82 21.71 -12.75
C HIS A 496 7.86 22.03 -13.85
N LEU A 497 8.80 21.08 -14.12
CA LEU A 497 9.85 21.29 -15.11
C LEU A 497 9.45 20.78 -16.50
N ALA A 498 9.49 21.70 -17.47
CA ALA A 498 9.17 21.43 -18.88
C ALA A 498 9.98 20.28 -19.48
N VAL A 499 11.26 20.12 -19.08
CA VAL A 499 12.17 19.09 -19.58
C VAL A 499 11.68 17.70 -19.20
N ILE A 500 11.24 17.51 -17.95
CA ILE A 500 10.69 16.24 -17.47
C ILE A 500 9.33 15.98 -18.14
N ALA A 501 8.48 16.99 -18.24
CA ALA A 501 7.17 16.86 -18.90
C ALA A 501 7.28 16.55 -20.40
N ALA A 502 8.32 17.05 -21.06
CA ALA A 502 8.58 16.75 -22.46
C ALA A 502 9.01 15.28 -22.71
N ALA A 503 9.66 14.66 -21.75
CA ALA A 503 10.09 13.25 -21.81
C ALA A 503 8.93 12.25 -21.62
N ALA A 504 7.77 12.70 -21.15
CA ALA A 504 6.61 11.86 -20.85
C ALA A 504 6.06 11.16 -22.10
N ASP A 505 5.58 9.93 -21.93
CA ASP A 505 4.74 9.24 -22.90
C ASP A 505 3.31 9.78 -22.84
N THR A 506 2.81 9.95 -21.62
CA THR A 506 1.49 10.56 -21.35
C THR A 506 1.66 11.81 -20.52
N HIS A 507 1.09 12.91 -21.00
CA HIS A 507 1.12 14.19 -20.28
C HIS A 507 -0.28 14.56 -19.81
N ILE A 508 -0.46 14.61 -18.49
CA ILE A 508 -1.71 14.94 -17.82
C ILE A 508 -1.58 16.35 -17.24
N LYS A 509 -2.44 17.26 -17.68
CA LYS A 509 -2.50 18.62 -17.15
C LYS A 509 -3.57 18.72 -16.09
N ILE A 510 -3.16 19.15 -14.90
CA ILE A 510 -4.05 19.43 -13.77
C ILE A 510 -4.39 20.92 -13.79
N LEU A 511 -5.68 21.22 -13.77
CA LEU A 511 -6.23 22.56 -13.85
C LEU A 511 -7.04 22.88 -12.60
N LYS A 512 -6.85 24.06 -12.04
CA LYS A 512 -7.71 24.62 -11.01
C LYS A 512 -8.76 25.51 -11.65
N ILE A 513 -10.01 25.09 -11.59
CA ILE A 513 -11.14 25.88 -12.07
C ILE A 513 -11.68 26.66 -10.87
N GLN A 514 -11.55 27.96 -10.90
CA GLN A 514 -12.09 28.86 -9.87
C GLN A 514 -13.40 29.47 -10.37
N SER A 515 -14.44 29.39 -9.54
CA SER A 515 -15.66 30.16 -9.68
C SER A 515 -15.79 31.11 -8.48
N GLU A 516 -16.70 32.07 -8.51
CA GLU A 516 -16.86 33.09 -7.45
C GLU A 516 -17.00 32.50 -6.04
N HIS A 517 -17.43 31.24 -5.89
CA HIS A 517 -17.68 30.63 -4.59
C HIS A 517 -17.04 29.24 -4.40
N THR A 518 -16.43 28.65 -5.44
CA THR A 518 -15.87 27.29 -5.34
C THR A 518 -14.59 27.13 -6.19
N SER A 519 -13.65 26.37 -5.66
CA SER A 519 -12.49 25.88 -6.41
C SER A 519 -12.66 24.39 -6.69
N ARG A 520 -12.48 24.00 -7.95
CA ARG A 520 -12.49 22.59 -8.37
C ARG A 520 -11.21 22.25 -9.10
N THR A 521 -10.72 21.06 -8.88
CA THR A 521 -9.59 20.50 -9.63
C THR A 521 -10.15 19.62 -10.74
N SER A 522 -9.66 19.80 -11.96
CA SER A 522 -9.86 18.90 -13.09
C SER A 522 -8.51 18.46 -13.64
N ALA A 523 -8.46 17.32 -14.31
CA ALA A 523 -7.25 16.88 -14.98
C ALA A 523 -7.63 16.34 -16.36
N LYS A 524 -6.73 16.52 -17.32
CA LYS A 524 -6.95 16.09 -18.71
C LYS A 524 -5.62 15.65 -19.31
N THR A 525 -5.64 14.54 -20.01
CA THR A 525 -4.54 14.15 -20.90
C THR A 525 -4.46 15.12 -22.07
N ILE A 526 -3.27 15.64 -22.32
CA ILE A 526 -2.98 16.63 -23.36
C ILE A 526 -2.01 16.07 -24.39
N GLU A 527 -2.32 16.32 -25.67
CA GLU A 527 -1.56 15.85 -26.81
C GLU A 527 -1.42 16.94 -27.87
N GLY A 528 -0.60 16.72 -28.89
CA GLY A 528 -0.45 17.61 -30.02
C GLY A 528 -0.14 19.06 -29.62
N ASP A 529 -0.91 19.99 -30.18
CA ASP A 529 -0.69 21.44 -29.95
C ASP A 529 -0.97 21.85 -28.50
N THR A 530 -1.93 21.19 -27.83
CA THR A 530 -2.22 21.49 -26.41
C THR A 530 -1.06 21.11 -25.51
N ARG A 531 -0.33 20.03 -25.83
CA ARG A 531 0.89 19.63 -25.11
C ARG A 531 2.03 20.63 -25.38
N ILE A 532 2.18 21.08 -26.63
CA ILE A 532 3.17 22.11 -26.99
C ILE A 532 2.91 23.39 -26.22
N GLU A 533 1.66 23.83 -26.13
CA GLU A 533 1.28 25.02 -25.38
C GLU A 533 1.59 24.91 -23.89
N GLU A 534 1.29 23.75 -23.28
CA GLU A 534 1.60 23.55 -21.87
C GLU A 534 3.11 23.51 -21.60
N ILE A 535 3.89 22.83 -22.44
CA ILE A 535 5.36 22.83 -22.32
C ILE A 535 5.91 24.25 -22.53
N ALA A 536 5.38 25.01 -23.48
CA ALA A 536 5.78 26.40 -23.71
C ALA A 536 5.44 27.29 -22.49
N ARG A 537 4.28 27.10 -21.87
CA ARG A 537 3.90 27.76 -20.61
C ARG A 537 4.84 27.40 -19.46
N MET A 538 5.19 26.13 -19.32
CA MET A 538 6.14 25.68 -18.29
C MET A 538 7.56 26.26 -18.50
N LEU A 539 7.94 26.60 -19.75
CA LEU A 539 9.24 27.21 -20.08
C LEU A 539 9.27 28.72 -19.84
N ALA A 540 8.18 29.43 -20.16
CA ALA A 540 8.14 30.89 -20.21
C ALA A 540 7.32 31.52 -19.09
N GLY A 541 6.59 30.72 -18.29
CA GLY A 541 5.53 31.24 -17.41
C GLY A 541 4.23 31.48 -18.20
N ASP A 542 3.38 32.34 -17.68
CA ASP A 542 2.02 32.53 -18.22
C ASP A 542 1.97 33.23 -19.61
N GLU A 543 3.01 33.95 -19.99
CA GLU A 543 3.11 34.60 -21.31
C GLU A 543 3.80 33.70 -22.34
N VAL A 544 3.02 32.90 -23.06
CA VAL A 544 3.51 32.01 -24.11
C VAL A 544 3.90 32.79 -25.35
N SER A 545 5.20 32.89 -25.64
CA SER A 545 5.76 33.52 -26.84
C SER A 545 5.93 32.55 -28.00
N THR A 546 6.13 33.08 -29.21
CA THR A 546 6.49 32.27 -30.38
C THR A 546 7.81 31.51 -30.16
N ALA A 547 8.77 32.13 -29.48
CA ALA A 547 10.06 31.52 -29.15
C ALA A 547 9.90 30.34 -28.18
N SER A 548 9.06 30.47 -27.14
CA SER A 548 8.80 29.38 -26.20
C SER A 548 8.08 28.19 -26.86
N ARG A 549 7.20 28.44 -27.83
CA ARG A 549 6.55 27.38 -28.63
C ARG A 549 7.56 26.63 -29.53
N ILE A 550 8.48 27.34 -30.16
CA ILE A 550 9.54 26.71 -30.97
C ILE A 550 10.42 25.84 -30.06
N HIS A 551 10.88 26.38 -28.95
CA HIS A 551 11.67 25.63 -27.98
C HIS A 551 10.91 24.40 -27.41
N ALA A 552 9.62 24.52 -27.12
CA ALA A 552 8.78 23.41 -26.71
C ALA A 552 8.71 22.30 -27.76
N LYS A 553 8.58 22.67 -29.05
CA LYS A 553 8.61 21.69 -30.18
C LYS A 553 9.95 20.98 -30.30
N GLU A 554 11.05 21.71 -30.21
CA GLU A 554 12.39 21.14 -30.22
C GLU A 554 12.62 20.18 -29.07
N LEU A 555 12.19 20.56 -27.85
CA LEU A 555 12.28 19.73 -26.66
C LEU A 555 11.49 18.43 -26.81
N LEU A 556 10.25 18.50 -27.29
CA LEU A 556 9.41 17.35 -27.55
C LEU A 556 9.98 16.44 -28.67
N SER A 557 10.55 17.02 -29.73
CA SER A 557 11.13 16.24 -30.82
C SER A 557 12.34 15.43 -30.37
N LYS A 558 13.13 15.96 -29.45
CA LYS A 558 14.31 15.27 -28.89
C LYS A 558 13.95 13.96 -28.19
N TYR A 559 12.84 13.91 -27.47
CA TYR A 559 12.42 12.70 -26.74
C TYR A 559 11.57 11.74 -27.58
N ARG A 560 10.98 12.20 -28.70
CA ARG A 560 10.30 11.31 -29.67
C ARG A 560 11.25 10.40 -30.46
N SER A 561 12.52 10.80 -30.60
CA SER A 561 13.54 10.04 -31.35
C SER A 561 14.28 8.99 -30.53
N ILE A 562 13.94 8.85 -29.24
CA ILE A 562 14.60 7.94 -28.29
C ILE A 562 13.67 6.73 -27.96
N GLY A 563 12.46 6.69 -28.54
CA GLY A 563 11.45 5.64 -28.35
C GLY A 563 11.43 4.61 -29.46
#